data_9717a752b4f3bf94ba10638ed8de4a58
#
_entry.id   9717a752b4f3bf94ba10638ed8de4a58
#
_cell.length_a   1.000
_cell.length_b   1.000
_cell.length_c   1.000
_cell.angle_alpha   90.00
_cell.angle_beta   90.00
_cell.angle_gamma   90.00
#
_symmetry.space_group_name_H-M   'P 1'
#
loop_
_entity.id
_entity.type
_entity.pdbx_description
1 polymer ?
#
loop_
_entity_poly.entity_id
_entity_poly.type
_entity_poly.pdbx_seq_one_letter_code
_entity_poly.pdbx_strand_id
1 'polypeptide(L)'
;VRRDPVGPGQESVWDYPRPPSAEVTGRRIVVEVAGRVVADTTRAIRVCETSHPPVYYVPREDIAPGVLERADGSSSCEWKGAATYWDVVVEGRRIQHAGWSYEDPSPGFEHLRGAVAFYPGRVDRALVDGEQARPQAGGFYGGWITAEVAGPFKGEPGTLGW
;
A
#
# COMPACT_ATOMS: atom_id res chain seq x y z
N VAL A 1 -7.75 -22.59 5.43
CA VAL A 1 -6.42 -22.20 4.92
C VAL A 1 -5.36 -22.48 5.97
N ARG A 2 -4.30 -23.13 5.55
CA ARG A 2 -3.18 -23.40 6.46
C ARG A 2 -2.26 -22.18 6.49
N ARG A 3 -2.08 -21.61 7.68
CA ARG A 3 -1.20 -20.47 7.89
C ARG A 3 0.27 -20.86 7.80
N ASP A 4 1.10 -19.97 7.27
CA ASP A 4 2.54 -20.14 7.32
C ASP A 4 3.04 -19.98 8.77
N PRO A 5 4.09 -20.70 9.17
CA PRO A 5 4.65 -20.51 10.52
C PRO A 5 5.23 -19.12 10.70
N VAL A 6 5.10 -18.58 11.90
CA VAL A 6 5.58 -17.25 12.28
C VAL A 6 6.89 -17.39 13.04
N GLY A 7 7.94 -16.74 12.52
CA GLY A 7 9.24 -16.66 13.19
C GLY A 7 9.39 -15.43 14.07
N PRO A 8 10.55 -15.26 14.73
CA PRO A 8 10.81 -14.07 15.54
C PRO A 8 10.66 -12.77 14.73
N GLY A 9 9.97 -11.78 15.30
CA GLY A 9 9.74 -10.49 14.65
C GLY A 9 8.74 -10.50 13.52
N GLN A 10 8.06 -11.64 13.29
CA GLN A 10 7.04 -11.74 12.26
C GLN A 10 5.64 -11.72 12.86
N GLU A 11 4.67 -11.30 12.05
CA GLU A 11 3.24 -11.42 12.36
C GLU A 11 2.53 -12.11 11.19
N SER A 12 1.50 -12.89 11.49
CA SER A 12 0.67 -13.54 10.48
C SER A 12 -0.39 -12.56 9.99
N VAL A 13 -0.52 -12.43 8.67
CA VAL A 13 -1.58 -11.58 8.10
C VAL A 13 -2.98 -12.14 8.38
N TRP A 14 -3.09 -13.39 8.79
CA TRP A 14 -4.36 -14.00 9.17
C TRP A 14 -4.86 -13.57 10.56
N ASP A 15 -4.00 -12.91 11.34
CA ASP A 15 -4.37 -12.31 12.62
C ASP A 15 -4.87 -10.87 12.46
N TYR A 16 -4.80 -10.30 11.26
CA TYR A 16 -5.29 -8.96 11.00
C TYR A 16 -6.82 -8.90 11.03
N PRO A 17 -7.39 -7.76 11.43
CA PRO A 17 -8.84 -7.64 11.63
C PRO A 17 -9.62 -7.40 10.33
N ARG A 18 -10.93 -7.62 10.42
CA ARG A 18 -11.94 -7.16 9.47
C ARG A 18 -13.09 -6.55 10.27
N PRO A 19 -13.45 -5.27 10.05
CA PRO A 19 -12.87 -4.32 9.09
C PRO A 19 -11.39 -4.04 9.37
N PRO A 20 -10.64 -3.55 8.35
CA PRO A 20 -9.19 -3.35 8.48
C PRO A 20 -8.83 -2.35 9.58
N SER A 21 -7.69 -2.58 10.22
CA SER A 21 -7.08 -1.55 11.09
C SER A 21 -6.31 -0.54 10.24
N ALA A 22 -6.25 0.70 10.70
CA ALA A 22 -5.53 1.77 10.01
C ALA A 22 -4.87 2.63 11.07
N GLU A 23 -3.56 2.47 11.26
CA GLU A 23 -2.82 3.11 12.35
C GLU A 23 -1.54 3.75 11.82
N VAL A 24 -1.17 4.90 12.41
CA VAL A 24 0.10 5.55 12.09
C VAL A 24 1.24 4.62 12.52
N THR A 25 2.21 4.43 11.63
CA THR A 25 3.42 3.67 11.91
C THR A 25 4.65 4.58 11.91
N GLY A 26 5.62 4.28 12.75
CA GLY A 26 6.90 4.98 12.74
C GLY A 26 7.93 4.38 11.77
N ARG A 27 7.58 3.31 11.05
CA ARG A 27 8.47 2.74 10.03
C ARG A 27 8.76 3.77 8.96
N ARG A 28 9.99 3.79 8.47
CA ARG A 28 10.35 4.66 7.35
C ARG A 28 9.90 4.03 6.04
N ILE A 29 9.03 4.73 5.32
CA ILE A 29 8.51 4.31 4.03
C ILE A 29 9.12 5.21 2.96
N VAL A 30 9.79 4.59 1.98
CA VAL A 30 10.43 5.30 0.87
C VAL A 30 9.98 4.69 -0.45
N VAL A 31 9.65 5.55 -1.41
CA VAL A 31 9.29 5.14 -2.76
C VAL A 31 10.20 5.87 -3.74
N GLU A 32 10.80 5.12 -4.67
CA GLU A 32 11.71 5.67 -5.68
C GLU A 32 11.22 5.34 -7.09
N VAL A 33 11.35 6.33 -7.97
CA VAL A 33 11.05 6.20 -9.39
C VAL A 33 12.12 6.97 -10.17
N ALA A 34 12.70 6.37 -11.19
CA ALA A 34 13.72 6.97 -12.07
C ALA A 34 14.90 7.56 -11.27
N GLY A 35 15.33 6.83 -10.24
CA GLY A 35 16.45 7.26 -9.38
C GLY A 35 16.12 8.42 -8.44
N ARG A 36 14.87 8.83 -8.36
CA ARG A 36 14.40 9.92 -7.48
C ARG A 36 13.55 9.38 -6.36
N VAL A 37 13.70 9.96 -5.17
CA VAL A 37 12.79 9.69 -4.05
C VAL A 37 11.52 10.49 -4.29
N VAL A 38 10.41 9.79 -4.53
CA VAL A 38 9.09 10.42 -4.73
C VAL A 38 8.26 10.48 -3.45
N ALA A 39 8.56 9.62 -2.48
CA ALA A 39 7.92 9.64 -1.18
C ALA A 39 8.91 9.21 -0.11
N ASP A 40 8.86 9.87 1.05
CA ASP A 40 9.70 9.55 2.20
C ASP A 40 8.99 10.02 3.46
N THR A 41 8.59 9.09 4.31
CA THR A 41 7.80 9.39 5.50
C THR A 41 8.11 8.45 6.66
N THR A 42 8.01 8.95 7.89
CA THR A 42 8.00 8.16 9.12
C THR A 42 6.65 8.26 9.84
N ARG A 43 5.61 8.67 9.12
CA ARG A 43 4.24 8.80 9.64
C ARG A 43 3.19 8.27 8.68
N ALA A 44 3.56 7.22 7.92
CA ALA A 44 2.61 6.53 7.07
C ALA A 44 1.48 5.90 7.91
N ILE A 45 0.34 5.71 7.29
CA ILE A 45 -0.75 4.95 7.88
C ILE A 45 -0.66 3.53 7.35
N ARG A 46 -0.52 2.58 8.27
CA ARG A 46 -0.41 1.15 7.96
C ARG A 46 -1.78 0.53 8.08
N VAL A 47 -2.29 0.03 6.97
CA VAL A 47 -3.60 -0.61 6.90
C VAL A 47 -3.41 -2.12 6.83
N CYS A 48 -4.00 -2.82 7.80
CA CYS A 48 -3.89 -4.28 7.93
C CYS A 48 -5.28 -4.91 7.88
N GLU A 49 -5.45 -5.81 6.93
CA GLU A 49 -6.70 -6.55 6.72
C GLU A 49 -6.39 -8.04 6.63
N THR A 50 -7.24 -8.87 7.22
CA THR A 50 -7.10 -10.33 7.20
C THR A 50 -6.72 -10.84 5.81
N SER A 51 -5.71 -11.69 5.75
CA SER A 51 -5.17 -12.34 4.55
C SER A 51 -4.37 -11.45 3.59
N HIS A 52 -4.31 -10.15 3.83
CA HIS A 52 -3.54 -9.23 2.99
C HIS A 52 -2.23 -8.82 3.66
N PRO A 53 -1.14 -8.65 2.89
CA PRO A 53 0.01 -7.93 3.44
C PRO A 53 -0.36 -6.48 3.73
N PRO A 54 0.39 -5.79 4.62
CA PRO A 54 0.08 -4.40 4.94
C PRO A 54 0.15 -3.48 3.73
N VAL A 55 -0.71 -2.48 3.71
CA VAL A 55 -0.67 -1.36 2.74
C VAL A 55 -0.25 -0.11 3.49
N TYR A 56 0.68 0.65 2.94
CA TYR A 56 1.17 1.89 3.53
C TYR A 56 0.66 3.09 2.77
N TYR A 57 0.00 4.01 3.47
CA TYR A 57 -0.53 5.26 2.92
C TYR A 57 0.39 6.40 3.34
N VAL A 58 0.98 7.07 2.36
CA VAL A 58 1.92 8.16 2.59
C VAL A 58 1.14 9.48 2.63
N PRO A 59 1.30 10.30 3.70
CA PRO A 59 0.70 11.62 3.72
C PRO A 59 1.11 12.42 2.49
N ARG A 60 0.15 13.16 1.91
CA ARG A 60 0.37 13.91 0.67
C ARG A 60 1.56 14.87 0.76
N GLU A 61 1.77 15.48 1.92
CA GLU A 61 2.87 16.43 2.15
C GLU A 61 4.25 15.78 2.21
N ASP A 62 4.32 14.45 2.33
CA ASP A 62 5.58 13.70 2.31
C ASP A 62 5.88 13.09 0.93
N ILE A 63 5.10 13.47 -0.07
CA ILE A 63 5.28 13.09 -1.47
C ILE A 63 5.88 14.29 -2.20
N ALA A 64 6.87 14.05 -3.06
CA ALA A 64 7.54 15.10 -3.81
C ALA A 64 6.53 15.93 -4.63
N PRO A 65 6.67 17.26 -4.65
CA PRO A 65 5.75 18.11 -5.41
C PRO A 65 5.80 17.81 -6.91
N GLY A 66 4.62 17.82 -7.55
CA GLY A 66 4.52 17.72 -9.01
C GLY A 66 4.69 16.33 -9.59
N VAL A 67 4.91 15.28 -8.78
CA VAL A 67 5.08 13.94 -9.31
C VAL A 67 3.76 13.19 -9.52
N LEU A 68 2.69 13.59 -8.85
CA LEU A 68 1.39 12.94 -8.97
C LEU A 68 0.54 13.60 -10.03
N GLU A 69 -0.03 12.81 -10.95
CA GLU A 69 -1.05 13.25 -11.88
C GLU A 69 -2.26 12.35 -11.77
N ARG A 70 -3.45 12.93 -11.74
CA ARG A 70 -4.67 12.16 -11.60
C ARG A 70 -4.87 11.27 -12.82
N ALA A 71 -5.05 9.97 -12.58
CA ALA A 71 -5.32 8.99 -13.61
C ALA A 71 -6.84 8.86 -13.84
N ASP A 72 -7.22 8.30 -14.99
CA ASP A 72 -8.59 7.95 -15.27
C ASP A 72 -9.00 6.72 -14.47
N GLY A 73 -10.31 6.61 -14.22
CA GLY A 73 -10.89 5.47 -13.54
C GLY A 73 -10.98 5.63 -12.04
N SER A 74 -11.76 4.74 -11.44
CA SER A 74 -11.95 4.67 -10.00
C SER A 74 -12.39 3.27 -9.63
N SER A 75 -12.26 2.92 -8.35
CA SER A 75 -12.81 1.70 -7.79
C SER A 75 -13.40 1.99 -6.42
N SER A 76 -14.16 1.04 -5.88
CA SER A 76 -14.76 1.19 -4.57
C SER A 76 -14.22 0.12 -3.63
N CYS A 77 -13.93 0.53 -2.40
CA CYS A 77 -13.61 -0.38 -1.31
C CYS A 77 -14.79 -0.41 -0.35
N GLU A 78 -15.22 -1.60 0.05
CA GLU A 78 -16.32 -1.78 0.99
C GLU A 78 -16.09 -1.02 2.30
N TRP A 79 -14.85 -0.94 2.75
CA TRP A 79 -14.49 -0.36 4.04
C TRP A 79 -14.08 1.12 3.93
N LYS A 80 -13.38 1.51 2.86
CA LYS A 80 -12.66 2.79 2.80
C LYS A 80 -13.29 3.82 1.86
N GLY A 81 -14.17 3.39 0.95
CA GLY A 81 -14.86 4.29 0.01
C GLY A 81 -14.33 4.18 -1.42
N ALA A 82 -14.56 5.21 -2.23
CA ALA A 82 -14.12 5.25 -3.62
C ALA A 82 -12.66 5.65 -3.73
N ALA A 83 -11.88 4.87 -4.46
CA ALA A 83 -10.46 5.16 -4.69
C ALA A 83 -10.28 6.07 -5.89
N THR A 84 -9.37 7.03 -5.76
CA THR A 84 -8.84 7.85 -6.84
C THR A 84 -7.48 7.30 -7.22
N TYR A 85 -7.23 7.07 -8.52
CA TYR A 85 -5.94 6.57 -8.99
C TYR A 85 -5.02 7.70 -9.42
N TRP A 86 -3.72 7.47 -9.23
CA TRP A 86 -2.67 8.44 -9.54
C TRP A 86 -1.60 7.83 -10.43
N ASP A 87 -1.21 8.57 -11.47
CA ASP A 87 0.01 8.31 -12.20
C ASP A 87 1.17 8.98 -11.47
N VAL A 88 2.36 8.44 -11.60
CA VAL A 88 3.60 9.08 -11.16
C VAL A 88 4.39 9.50 -12.39
N VAL A 89 4.77 10.76 -12.45
CA VAL A 89 5.56 11.32 -13.55
C VAL A 89 6.85 11.91 -13.00
N VAL A 90 7.98 11.33 -13.42
CA VAL A 90 9.31 11.75 -12.97
C VAL A 90 10.22 11.80 -14.19
N GLU A 91 10.75 12.99 -14.48
CA GLU A 91 11.72 13.20 -15.56
C GLU A 91 11.28 12.61 -16.92
N GLY A 92 10.02 12.84 -17.28
CA GLY A 92 9.46 12.35 -18.54
C GLY A 92 8.98 10.90 -18.51
N ARG A 93 9.27 10.17 -17.45
CA ARG A 93 8.78 8.81 -17.28
C ARG A 93 7.44 8.82 -16.55
N ARG A 94 6.45 8.16 -17.16
CA ARG A 94 5.12 8.02 -16.57
C ARG A 94 4.86 6.58 -16.16
N ILE A 95 4.49 6.40 -14.89
CA ILE A 95 3.97 5.12 -14.40
C ILE A 95 2.47 5.29 -14.23
N GLN A 96 1.69 4.60 -15.05
CA GLN A 96 0.23 4.64 -14.99
C GLN A 96 -0.27 3.87 -13.77
N HIS A 97 -1.28 4.43 -13.09
CA HIS A 97 -1.89 3.81 -11.91
C HIS A 97 -0.82 3.32 -10.91
N ALA A 98 0.10 4.22 -10.60
CA ALA A 98 1.20 3.89 -9.68
C ALA A 98 0.73 3.82 -8.23
N GLY A 99 -0.41 4.45 -7.91
CA GLY A 99 -0.96 4.47 -6.56
C GLY A 99 -2.42 4.90 -6.55
N TRP A 100 -2.98 4.92 -5.36
CA TRP A 100 -4.36 5.37 -5.15
C TRP A 100 -4.51 6.11 -3.83
N SER A 101 -5.61 6.85 -3.70
CA SER A 101 -5.99 7.52 -2.47
C SER A 101 -7.49 7.46 -2.28
N TYR A 102 -7.93 7.77 -1.07
CA TYR A 102 -9.33 7.99 -0.76
C TYR A 102 -9.50 9.45 -0.42
N GLU A 103 -10.08 10.24 -1.36
CA GLU A 103 -10.27 11.68 -1.17
C GLU A 103 -11.49 11.98 -0.28
N ASP A 104 -12.43 11.03 -0.20
CA ASP A 104 -13.58 11.10 0.70
C ASP A 104 -13.79 9.74 1.38
N PRO A 105 -12.96 9.42 2.39
CA PRO A 105 -13.01 8.12 3.05
C PRO A 105 -14.31 7.88 3.78
N SER A 106 -14.71 6.60 3.87
CA SER A 106 -15.86 6.17 4.67
C SER A 106 -15.63 6.46 6.16
N PRO A 107 -16.70 6.57 6.97
CA PRO A 107 -16.58 6.75 8.42
C PRO A 107 -15.66 5.71 9.06
N GLY A 108 -14.76 6.18 9.92
CA GLY A 108 -13.73 5.36 10.57
C GLY A 108 -12.39 5.36 9.85
N PHE A 109 -12.33 5.86 8.60
CA PHE A 109 -11.11 5.94 7.81
C PHE A 109 -10.75 7.36 7.39
N GLU A 110 -11.31 8.37 8.09
CA GLU A 110 -11.11 9.79 7.75
C GLU A 110 -9.65 10.21 7.72
N HIS A 111 -8.82 9.59 8.57
CA HIS A 111 -7.39 9.91 8.64
C HIS A 111 -6.60 9.42 7.41
N LEU A 112 -7.20 8.58 6.54
CA LEU A 112 -6.61 8.23 5.25
C LEU A 112 -6.79 9.32 4.19
N ARG A 113 -7.63 10.34 4.43
CA ARG A 113 -7.97 11.35 3.43
C ARG A 113 -6.72 11.92 2.77
N GLY A 114 -6.65 11.78 1.44
CA GLY A 114 -5.58 12.33 0.62
C GLY A 114 -4.24 11.60 0.70
N ALA A 115 -4.06 10.66 1.63
CA ALA A 115 -2.83 9.87 1.70
C ALA A 115 -2.78 8.87 0.55
N VAL A 116 -1.59 8.63 -0.01
CA VAL A 116 -1.42 7.82 -1.22
C VAL A 116 -0.73 6.51 -0.89
N ALA A 117 -1.34 5.41 -1.35
CA ALA A 117 -0.73 4.09 -1.32
C ALA A 117 -0.15 3.78 -2.70
N PHE A 118 1.11 3.40 -2.74
CA PHE A 118 1.78 3.05 -4.00
C PHE A 118 1.82 1.54 -4.17
N TYR A 119 1.66 1.08 -5.42
CA TYR A 119 1.85 -0.33 -5.77
C TYR A 119 3.35 -0.65 -5.77
N PRO A 120 3.85 -1.51 -4.87
CA PRO A 120 5.28 -1.77 -4.79
C PRO A 120 5.85 -2.43 -6.05
N GLY A 121 5.01 -3.11 -6.84
CA GLY A 121 5.42 -3.74 -8.09
C GLY A 121 5.42 -2.82 -9.30
N ARG A 122 4.90 -1.59 -9.18
CA ARG A 122 4.83 -0.63 -10.30
C ARG A 122 5.86 0.47 -10.21
N VAL A 123 6.24 0.86 -8.99
CA VAL A 123 7.34 1.79 -8.76
C VAL A 123 8.68 1.04 -8.84
N ASP A 124 9.79 1.77 -8.94
CA ASP A 124 11.08 1.11 -9.08
C ASP A 124 11.54 0.48 -7.77
N ARG A 125 11.35 1.18 -6.65
CA ARG A 125 11.67 0.66 -5.32
C ARG A 125 10.64 1.13 -4.31
N ALA A 126 10.23 0.23 -3.44
CA ALA A 126 9.34 0.49 -2.32
C ALA A 126 9.98 -0.11 -1.08
N LEU A 127 10.36 0.72 -0.11
CA LEU A 127 11.19 0.31 1.02
C LEU A 127 10.47 0.52 2.34
N VAL A 128 10.56 -0.47 3.23
CA VAL A 128 10.12 -0.38 4.62
C VAL A 128 11.35 -0.55 5.49
N ASP A 129 11.74 0.49 6.21
CA ASP A 129 12.97 0.51 7.03
C ASP A 129 14.19 0.00 6.25
N GLY A 130 14.29 0.37 4.97
CA GLY A 130 15.37 -0.03 4.09
C GLY A 130 15.23 -1.38 3.41
N GLU A 131 14.24 -2.17 3.77
CA GLU A 131 13.96 -3.45 3.12
C GLU A 131 13.04 -3.25 1.91
N GLN A 132 13.43 -3.78 0.75
CA GLN A 132 12.58 -3.71 -0.43
C GLN A 132 11.38 -4.64 -0.30
N ALA A 133 10.18 -4.08 -0.41
CA ALA A 133 8.95 -4.83 -0.37
C ALA A 133 8.72 -5.58 -1.68
N ARG A 134 8.15 -6.79 -1.57
CA ARG A 134 7.66 -7.55 -2.71
C ARG A 134 6.17 -7.25 -2.91
N PRO A 135 5.69 -7.21 -4.17
CA PRO A 135 4.28 -6.94 -4.43
C PRO A 135 3.39 -8.12 -4.07
N GLN A 136 2.18 -7.82 -3.64
CA GLN A 136 1.10 -8.80 -3.52
C GLN A 136 0.68 -9.25 -4.92
N ALA A 137 0.46 -10.54 -5.11
CA ALA A 137 0.03 -11.08 -6.40
C ALA A 137 -1.36 -10.59 -6.79
N GLY A 138 -1.69 -10.71 -8.09
CA GLY A 138 -3.01 -10.42 -8.63
C GLY A 138 -3.17 -9.06 -9.29
N GLY A 139 -2.21 -8.14 -9.16
CA GLY A 139 -2.18 -6.85 -9.87
C GLY A 139 -3.22 -5.82 -9.41
N PHE A 140 -4.24 -6.23 -8.65
CA PHE A 140 -5.27 -5.32 -8.13
C PHE A 140 -4.93 -4.81 -6.73
N TYR A 141 -4.40 -5.69 -5.89
CA TYR A 141 -4.06 -5.36 -4.50
C TYR A 141 -2.67 -4.76 -4.43
N GLY A 142 -2.47 -3.85 -3.50
CA GLY A 142 -1.21 -3.11 -3.37
C GLY A 142 -0.46 -3.39 -2.07
N GLY A 143 -0.62 -4.56 -1.48
CA GLY A 143 0.08 -4.93 -0.25
C GLY A 143 1.59 -5.04 -0.43
N TRP A 144 2.31 -4.74 0.64
CA TRP A 144 3.76 -4.71 0.69
C TRP A 144 4.26 -5.90 1.51
N ILE A 145 4.89 -6.87 0.85
CA ILE A 145 5.40 -8.06 1.52
C ILE A 145 6.85 -7.83 1.93
N THR A 146 7.11 -7.89 3.22
CA THR A 146 8.45 -7.81 3.80
C THR A 146 8.70 -9.01 4.70
N ALA A 147 9.92 -9.13 5.24
CA ALA A 147 10.28 -10.21 6.15
C ALA A 147 9.50 -10.21 7.47
N GLU A 148 8.81 -9.10 7.81
CA GLU A 148 8.03 -9.02 9.06
C GLU A 148 6.64 -9.66 8.98
N VAL A 149 6.21 -10.13 7.81
CA VAL A 149 4.87 -10.71 7.65
C VAL A 149 4.94 -12.12 7.09
N ALA A 150 4.06 -12.98 7.62
CA ALA A 150 3.90 -14.35 7.17
C ALA A 150 2.51 -14.55 6.57
N GLY A 151 2.46 -15.30 5.47
CA GLY A 151 1.24 -15.57 4.72
C GLY A 151 0.53 -16.87 5.12
N PRO A 152 -0.09 -17.52 4.14
CA PRO A 152 -0.15 -17.16 2.73
C PRO A 152 -0.97 -15.90 2.46
N PHE A 153 -0.69 -15.22 1.35
CA PHE A 153 -1.29 -13.92 1.03
C PHE A 153 -2.37 -14.06 -0.05
N LYS A 154 -3.49 -13.35 0.13
CA LYS A 154 -4.50 -13.23 -0.91
C LYS A 154 -3.91 -12.57 -2.16
N GLY A 155 -4.37 -12.99 -3.34
CA GLY A 155 -3.95 -12.44 -4.63
C GLY A 155 -3.62 -13.51 -5.65
N GLU A 156 -3.13 -14.66 -5.22
CA GLU A 156 -2.87 -15.81 -6.10
C GLU A 156 -4.19 -16.40 -6.62
N PRO A 157 -4.18 -17.12 -7.79
CA PRO A 157 -5.37 -17.82 -8.25
C PRO A 157 -5.92 -18.76 -7.17
N GLY A 158 -7.24 -18.77 -7.01
CA GLY A 158 -7.91 -19.60 -6.01
C GLY A 158 -8.08 -18.95 -4.64
N THR A 159 -7.64 -17.70 -4.47
CA THR A 159 -7.72 -17.00 -3.17
C THR A 159 -8.86 -15.98 -3.07
N LEU A 160 -9.70 -15.91 -4.08
CA LEU A 160 -10.74 -14.85 -4.18
C LEU A 160 -11.66 -14.80 -2.95
N GLY A 161 -11.93 -15.95 -2.34
CA GLY A 161 -12.79 -16.04 -1.17
C GLY A 161 -12.10 -15.83 0.18
N TRP A 162 -10.84 -15.50 0.20
CA TRP A 162 -10.05 -15.36 1.45
C TRP A 162 -10.42 -14.11 2.25
#